data_c2a5c426f269a9b4442839445d0c806d
#
_entry.id   c2a5c426f269a9b4442839445d0c806d
#
_cell.length_a   1.000
_cell.length_b   1.000
_cell.length_c   1.000
_cell.angle_alpha   90.00
_cell.angle_beta   90.00
_cell.angle_gamma   90.00
#
_symmetry.space_group_name_H-M   'P 1'
#
loop_
_entity.id
_entity.type
_entity.pdbx_description
1 polymer ?
#
loop_
_entity_poly.entity_id
_entity_poly.type
_entity_poly.pdbx_seq_one_letter_code
_entity_poly.pdbx_strand_id
1 'polypeptide(L)'
;MASRSFSKNDFLIARLKERHESIILNKSGKTLQDDELVQFLRPASKAIIGIEDIAGPLLSQLPDLKVISKYGVGLNNLDLKAMKAKGIKLGFTSGVNKQSVAELALTLMLTGLRKIHGNNLDILNGNWSQEKGSELYGKTIGLLGFGNIGTKLAALIQPFKCNILFFDEREHTRQDITDIASELNLDSELIHQESLNTVLNESDILSIHLPLLPETENIISINELNQLKPNICIINTARGGVVNEDHLHSFLISNPNAFAGFDVYKEEPALKNPLFTLPNFFGTSHRSSLTNEGINSMGMAAINGLDDNIYIT
;
A
#
# COMPACT_ATOMS: atom_id res chain seq x y z
N MET A 1 16.81 -12.64 -11.95
CA MET A 1 16.27 -11.31 -11.60
C MET A 1 15.29 -10.89 -12.67
N ALA A 2 14.01 -11.19 -12.53
CA ALA A 2 12.99 -10.85 -13.53
C ALA A 2 12.58 -9.36 -13.44
N SER A 3 12.54 -8.78 -12.24
CA SER A 3 12.14 -7.39 -12.07
C SER A 3 13.04 -6.40 -12.82
N ARG A 4 12.43 -5.63 -13.73
CA ARG A 4 13.11 -4.60 -14.53
C ARG A 4 13.67 -3.45 -13.67
N SER A 5 12.95 -3.05 -12.60
CA SER A 5 13.36 -1.94 -11.74
C SER A 5 14.53 -2.33 -10.83
N PHE A 6 14.50 -3.55 -10.27
CA PHE A 6 15.65 -4.08 -9.55
C PHE A 6 16.88 -4.20 -10.47
N SER A 7 16.70 -4.70 -11.69
CA SER A 7 17.79 -4.91 -12.66
C SER A 7 18.43 -3.61 -13.19
N LYS A 8 17.89 -2.44 -12.81
CA LYS A 8 18.44 -1.11 -13.09
C LYS A 8 19.04 -0.43 -11.85
N ASN A 9 18.96 -1.05 -10.68
CA ASN A 9 19.46 -0.47 -9.44
C ASN A 9 20.87 -1.00 -9.15
N ASP A 10 21.88 -0.18 -9.38
CA ASP A 10 23.30 -0.56 -9.24
C ASP A 10 23.64 -0.98 -7.81
N PHE A 11 23.07 -0.33 -6.80
CA PHE A 11 23.25 -0.69 -5.39
C PHE A 11 22.76 -2.13 -5.13
N LEU A 12 21.53 -2.46 -5.55
CA LEU A 12 20.96 -3.79 -5.34
C LEU A 12 21.70 -4.86 -6.16
N ILE A 13 22.13 -4.53 -7.37
CA ILE A 13 22.93 -5.44 -8.21
C ILE A 13 24.28 -5.75 -7.53
N ALA A 14 24.96 -4.73 -6.97
CA ALA A 14 26.19 -4.92 -6.25
C ALA A 14 25.99 -5.85 -5.04
N ARG A 15 24.97 -5.60 -4.21
CA ARG A 15 24.63 -6.44 -3.06
C ARG A 15 24.27 -7.88 -3.43
N LEU A 16 23.55 -8.06 -4.55
CA LEU A 16 23.22 -9.39 -5.05
C LEU A 16 24.48 -10.17 -5.49
N LYS A 17 25.44 -9.49 -6.16
CA LYS A 17 26.71 -10.06 -6.61
C LYS A 17 27.64 -10.47 -5.46
N GLU A 18 27.54 -9.83 -4.30
CA GLU A 18 28.31 -10.22 -3.11
C GLU A 18 27.92 -11.61 -2.57
N ARG A 19 26.71 -12.09 -2.89
CA ARG A 19 26.15 -13.34 -2.35
C ARG A 19 25.96 -14.45 -3.37
N HIS A 20 25.84 -14.11 -4.66
CA HIS A 20 25.55 -15.06 -5.72
C HIS A 20 26.48 -14.83 -6.91
N GLU A 21 27.23 -15.89 -7.31
CA GLU A 21 28.18 -15.80 -8.39
C GLU A 21 27.55 -15.75 -9.79
N SER A 22 26.43 -16.49 -9.97
CA SER A 22 25.75 -16.58 -11.26
C SER A 22 24.43 -15.83 -11.21
N ILE A 23 24.37 -14.70 -11.92
CA ILE A 23 23.21 -13.80 -11.91
C ILE A 23 22.78 -13.47 -13.34
N ILE A 24 21.49 -13.64 -13.62
CA ILE A 24 20.86 -13.20 -14.87
C ILE A 24 19.95 -12.00 -14.55
N LEU A 25 20.18 -10.86 -15.20
CA LEU A 25 19.42 -9.64 -15.02
C LEU A 25 18.49 -9.40 -16.22
N ASN A 26 17.26 -8.99 -15.95
CA ASN A 26 16.34 -8.51 -16.99
C ASN A 26 16.84 -7.15 -17.52
N LYS A 27 17.55 -7.16 -18.64
CA LYS A 27 18.06 -5.97 -19.31
C LYS A 27 17.11 -5.44 -20.39
N SER A 28 15.95 -6.06 -20.62
CA SER A 28 15.00 -5.66 -21.67
C SER A 28 14.34 -4.30 -21.37
N GLY A 29 14.32 -3.89 -20.09
CA GLY A 29 13.60 -2.69 -19.66
C GLY A 29 12.07 -2.86 -19.58
N LYS A 30 11.55 -4.04 -19.94
CA LYS A 30 10.13 -4.38 -19.93
C LYS A 30 9.79 -5.30 -18.74
N THR A 31 8.53 -5.33 -18.35
CA THR A 31 7.99 -6.39 -17.50
C THR A 31 7.85 -7.64 -18.37
N LEU A 32 8.53 -8.72 -17.99
CA LEU A 32 8.45 -10.00 -18.70
C LEU A 32 7.10 -10.65 -18.42
N GLN A 33 6.50 -11.26 -19.44
CA GLN A 33 5.20 -11.92 -19.34
C GLN A 33 5.23 -13.27 -20.09
N ASP A 34 4.35 -14.16 -19.73
CA ASP A 34 4.08 -15.41 -20.42
C ASP A 34 5.35 -16.19 -20.83
N ASP A 35 5.47 -16.56 -22.08
CA ASP A 35 6.59 -17.33 -22.62
C ASP A 35 7.95 -16.61 -22.48
N GLU A 36 7.99 -15.28 -22.55
CA GLU A 36 9.23 -14.52 -22.32
C GLU A 36 9.72 -14.72 -20.87
N LEU A 37 8.81 -14.69 -19.92
CA LEU A 37 9.12 -14.90 -18.50
C LEU A 37 9.58 -16.35 -18.26
N VAL A 38 8.91 -17.33 -18.88
CA VAL A 38 9.32 -18.75 -18.83
C VAL A 38 10.72 -18.94 -19.36
N GLN A 39 11.04 -18.43 -20.55
CA GLN A 39 12.36 -18.54 -21.17
C GLN A 39 13.42 -17.89 -20.30
N PHE A 40 13.12 -16.73 -19.71
CA PHE A 40 14.03 -16.01 -18.84
C PHE A 40 14.32 -16.77 -17.53
N LEU A 41 13.30 -17.39 -16.92
CA LEU A 41 13.42 -18.09 -15.64
C LEU A 41 13.90 -19.54 -15.77
N ARG A 42 13.82 -20.15 -16.96
CA ARG A 42 14.16 -21.57 -17.18
C ARG A 42 15.54 -21.99 -16.65
N PRO A 43 16.63 -21.22 -16.80
CA PRO A 43 17.94 -21.59 -16.28
C PRO A 43 18.12 -21.31 -14.77
N ALA A 44 17.11 -20.77 -14.08
CA ALA A 44 17.24 -20.30 -12.72
C ALA A 44 16.70 -21.30 -11.69
N SER A 45 17.45 -21.54 -10.61
CA SER A 45 16.97 -22.25 -9.43
C SER A 45 16.34 -21.33 -8.38
N LYS A 46 16.69 -20.06 -8.39
CA LYS A 46 16.14 -19.01 -7.52
C LYS A 46 15.80 -17.78 -8.35
N ALA A 47 14.68 -17.12 -8.05
CA ALA A 47 14.24 -15.93 -8.77
C ALA A 47 13.83 -14.81 -7.82
N ILE A 48 14.17 -13.56 -8.14
CA ILE A 48 13.55 -12.39 -7.53
C ILE A 48 12.51 -11.86 -8.53
N ILE A 49 11.27 -11.75 -8.07
CA ILE A 49 10.08 -11.36 -8.83
C ILE A 49 9.54 -10.05 -8.26
N GLY A 50 9.24 -9.10 -9.12
CA GLY A 50 8.58 -7.84 -8.78
C GLY A 50 7.07 -7.92 -9.04
N ILE A 51 6.67 -7.35 -10.18
CA ILE A 51 5.27 -7.28 -10.62
C ILE A 51 4.92 -8.33 -11.67
N GLU A 52 5.88 -9.17 -12.05
CA GLU A 52 5.69 -10.25 -13.01
C GLU A 52 4.66 -11.27 -12.47
N ASP A 53 3.72 -11.70 -13.29
CA ASP A 53 2.68 -12.64 -12.90
C ASP A 53 3.20 -14.09 -12.92
N ILE A 54 3.10 -14.77 -11.79
CA ILE A 54 3.58 -16.14 -11.59
C ILE A 54 2.38 -17.06 -11.39
N ALA A 55 1.73 -17.39 -12.49
CA ALA A 55 0.60 -18.32 -12.52
C ALA A 55 1.05 -19.79 -12.48
N GLY A 56 0.15 -20.69 -12.04
CA GLY A 56 0.41 -22.13 -11.95
C GLY A 56 0.88 -22.79 -13.26
N PRO A 57 0.27 -22.50 -14.43
CA PRO A 57 0.72 -23.03 -15.73
C PRO A 57 2.15 -22.63 -16.09
N LEU A 58 2.57 -21.39 -15.74
CA LEU A 58 3.93 -20.92 -15.93
C LEU A 58 4.91 -21.73 -15.06
N LEU A 59 4.60 -21.91 -13.79
CA LEU A 59 5.42 -22.71 -12.88
C LEU A 59 5.63 -24.14 -13.36
N SER A 60 4.67 -24.72 -14.07
CA SER A 60 4.77 -26.08 -14.61
C SER A 60 5.89 -26.25 -15.63
N GLN A 61 6.33 -25.17 -16.25
CA GLN A 61 7.41 -25.13 -17.24
C GLN A 61 8.79 -24.85 -16.65
N LEU A 62 8.88 -24.67 -15.30
CA LEU A 62 10.09 -24.33 -14.57
C LEU A 62 10.46 -25.41 -13.53
N PRO A 63 10.94 -26.58 -13.98
CA PRO A 63 11.20 -27.72 -13.09
C PRO A 63 12.35 -27.47 -12.10
N ASP A 64 13.30 -26.62 -12.44
CA ASP A 64 14.49 -26.37 -11.62
C ASP A 64 14.31 -25.20 -10.63
N LEU A 65 13.20 -24.44 -10.73
CA LEU A 65 12.93 -23.29 -9.87
C LEU A 65 12.50 -23.76 -8.47
N LYS A 66 13.28 -23.40 -7.45
CA LYS A 66 13.10 -23.85 -6.05
C LYS A 66 12.74 -22.71 -5.10
N VAL A 67 13.10 -21.47 -5.43
CA VAL A 67 12.84 -20.30 -4.58
C VAL A 67 12.36 -19.14 -5.42
N ILE A 68 11.26 -18.53 -5.00
CA ILE A 68 10.81 -17.22 -5.48
C ILE A 68 10.92 -16.25 -4.33
N SER A 69 11.72 -15.19 -4.49
CA SER A 69 11.80 -14.09 -3.54
C SER A 69 11.10 -12.85 -4.07
N LYS A 70 10.26 -12.27 -3.23
CA LYS A 70 9.42 -11.12 -3.61
C LYS A 70 10.15 -9.79 -3.44
N TYR A 71 10.28 -9.06 -4.54
CA TYR A 71 10.66 -7.65 -4.53
C TYR A 71 9.41 -6.79 -4.47
N GLY A 72 9.02 -6.41 -3.25
CA GLY A 72 7.77 -5.74 -2.93
C GLY A 72 7.02 -6.45 -1.79
N VAL A 73 5.87 -5.92 -1.40
CA VAL A 73 5.09 -6.41 -0.24
C VAL A 73 3.72 -6.98 -0.60
N GLY A 74 3.31 -6.92 -1.87
CA GLY A 74 2.08 -7.55 -2.35
C GLY A 74 2.37 -8.93 -2.95
N LEU A 75 1.57 -9.95 -2.65
CA LEU A 75 1.72 -11.31 -3.16
C LEU A 75 0.66 -11.68 -4.20
N ASN A 76 -0.19 -10.74 -4.62
CA ASN A 76 -1.34 -10.98 -5.50
C ASN A 76 -0.95 -11.52 -6.89
N ASN A 77 0.29 -11.27 -7.33
CA ASN A 77 0.84 -11.77 -8.59
C ASN A 77 1.57 -13.12 -8.46
N LEU A 78 1.44 -13.82 -7.33
CA LEU A 78 2.02 -15.14 -7.09
C LEU A 78 0.92 -16.16 -6.83
N ASP A 79 0.87 -17.25 -7.61
CA ASP A 79 0.01 -18.40 -7.30
C ASP A 79 0.65 -19.23 -6.18
N LEU A 80 0.37 -18.83 -4.94
CA LEU A 80 0.91 -19.48 -3.75
C LEU A 80 0.49 -20.96 -3.64
N LYS A 81 -0.72 -21.31 -4.13
CA LYS A 81 -1.20 -22.70 -4.13
C LYS A 81 -0.37 -23.58 -5.08
N ALA A 82 -0.10 -23.07 -6.28
CA ALA A 82 0.74 -23.77 -7.24
C ALA A 82 2.21 -23.85 -6.77
N MET A 83 2.74 -22.77 -6.16
CA MET A 83 4.08 -22.79 -5.55
C MET A 83 4.16 -23.87 -4.46
N LYS A 84 3.19 -23.92 -3.54
CA LYS A 84 3.09 -24.95 -2.50
C LYS A 84 3.08 -26.36 -3.07
N ALA A 85 2.22 -26.62 -4.06
CA ALA A 85 2.11 -27.92 -4.71
C ALA A 85 3.41 -28.39 -5.36
N LYS A 86 4.27 -27.45 -5.80
CA LYS A 86 5.57 -27.73 -6.40
C LYS A 86 6.75 -27.70 -5.42
N GLY A 87 6.51 -27.42 -4.15
CA GLY A 87 7.56 -27.26 -3.13
C GLY A 87 8.47 -26.05 -3.37
N ILE A 88 8.00 -25.04 -4.11
CA ILE A 88 8.73 -23.80 -4.32
C ILE A 88 8.61 -22.95 -3.06
N LYS A 89 9.74 -22.57 -2.48
CA LYS A 89 9.78 -21.75 -1.27
C LYS A 89 9.59 -20.27 -1.60
N LEU A 90 9.06 -19.53 -0.63
CA LEU A 90 8.83 -18.09 -0.71
C LEU A 90 9.83 -17.33 0.17
N GLY A 91 10.59 -16.42 -0.42
CA GLY A 91 11.33 -15.37 0.27
C GLY A 91 10.45 -14.11 0.33
N PHE A 92 10.03 -13.72 1.54
CA PHE A 92 9.12 -12.60 1.71
C PHE A 92 9.29 -11.95 3.08
N THR A 93 9.33 -10.62 3.11
CA THR A 93 9.34 -9.85 4.35
C THR A 93 8.28 -8.78 4.27
N SER A 94 7.27 -8.88 5.14
CA SER A 94 6.20 -7.88 5.19
C SER A 94 6.67 -6.56 5.81
N GLY A 95 6.02 -5.45 5.47
CA GLY A 95 6.21 -4.16 6.13
C GLY A 95 7.54 -3.45 5.87
N VAL A 96 8.41 -3.97 4.98
CA VAL A 96 9.72 -3.34 4.69
C VAL A 96 9.62 -1.96 4.07
N ASN A 97 8.47 -1.62 3.49
CA ASN A 97 8.16 -0.31 2.91
C ASN A 97 7.22 0.55 3.78
N LYS A 98 6.91 0.09 5.02
CA LYS A 98 5.89 0.74 5.88
C LYS A 98 6.14 2.22 6.11
N GLN A 99 7.40 2.65 6.23
CA GLN A 99 7.76 4.05 6.41
C GLN A 99 7.33 4.90 5.20
N SER A 100 7.72 4.49 4.00
CA SER A 100 7.40 5.22 2.76
C SER A 100 5.89 5.35 2.54
N VAL A 101 5.13 4.27 2.77
CA VAL A 101 3.67 4.26 2.60
C VAL A 101 2.99 5.15 3.64
N ALA A 102 3.41 5.07 4.91
CA ALA A 102 2.84 5.89 5.99
C ALA A 102 3.13 7.40 5.77
N GLU A 103 4.32 7.75 5.26
CA GLU A 103 4.65 9.13 4.93
C GLU A 103 3.78 9.67 3.77
N LEU A 104 3.51 8.87 2.74
CA LEU A 104 2.59 9.30 1.69
C LEU A 104 1.16 9.45 2.24
N ALA A 105 0.69 8.53 3.09
CA ALA A 105 -0.63 8.64 3.71
C ALA A 105 -0.74 9.95 4.51
N LEU A 106 0.24 10.28 5.36
CA LEU A 106 0.30 11.54 6.09
C LEU A 106 0.34 12.76 5.15
N THR A 107 1.11 12.68 4.07
CA THR A 107 1.18 13.74 3.05
C THR A 107 -0.19 14.00 2.43
N LEU A 108 -0.92 12.94 2.07
CA LEU A 108 -2.27 13.05 1.50
C LEU A 108 -3.26 13.62 2.51
N MET A 109 -3.19 13.23 3.80
CA MET A 109 -3.99 13.82 4.88
C MET A 109 -3.78 15.34 4.96
N LEU A 110 -2.53 15.78 5.03
CA LEU A 110 -2.20 17.22 5.11
C LEU A 110 -2.59 17.96 3.83
N THR A 111 -2.44 17.33 2.66
CA THR A 111 -2.86 17.90 1.37
C THR A 111 -4.37 18.18 1.36
N GLY A 112 -5.19 17.23 1.81
CA GLY A 112 -6.64 17.38 1.89
C GLY A 112 -7.08 18.41 2.94
N LEU A 113 -6.60 18.26 4.16
CA LEU A 113 -6.95 19.18 5.27
C LEU A 113 -6.60 20.64 4.96
N ARG A 114 -5.46 20.88 4.31
CA ARG A 114 -4.99 22.22 3.97
C ARG A 114 -5.46 22.70 2.59
N LYS A 115 -6.29 21.91 1.88
CA LYS A 115 -6.80 22.20 0.53
C LYS A 115 -5.69 22.57 -0.47
N ILE A 116 -4.49 21.97 -0.31
CA ILE A 116 -3.28 22.34 -1.08
C ILE A 116 -3.50 22.11 -2.57
N HIS A 117 -4.13 20.98 -2.94
CA HIS A 117 -4.38 20.62 -4.34
C HIS A 117 -5.28 21.64 -5.03
N GLY A 118 -6.46 21.92 -4.47
CA GLY A 118 -7.41 22.88 -5.03
C GLY A 118 -6.82 24.29 -5.14
N ASN A 119 -6.13 24.75 -4.09
CA ASN A 119 -5.47 26.05 -4.11
C ASN A 119 -4.37 26.16 -5.19
N ASN A 120 -3.59 25.09 -5.40
CA ASN A 120 -2.61 25.05 -6.48
C ASN A 120 -3.27 25.12 -7.87
N LEU A 121 -4.39 24.42 -8.07
CA LEU A 121 -5.15 24.49 -9.32
C LEU A 121 -5.72 25.91 -9.56
N ASP A 122 -6.22 26.58 -8.53
CA ASP A 122 -6.68 27.96 -8.63
C ASP A 122 -5.57 28.89 -9.11
N ILE A 123 -4.40 28.81 -8.49
CA ILE A 123 -3.23 29.64 -8.87
C ILE A 123 -2.85 29.38 -10.35
N LEU A 124 -2.80 28.12 -10.77
CA LEU A 124 -2.49 27.76 -12.17
C LEU A 124 -3.52 28.29 -13.17
N ASN A 125 -4.78 28.45 -12.75
CA ASN A 125 -5.87 29.04 -13.53
C ASN A 125 -5.98 30.58 -13.38
N GLY A 126 -5.04 31.22 -12.69
CA GLY A 126 -5.00 32.68 -12.52
C GLY A 126 -5.91 33.20 -11.39
N ASN A 127 -6.43 32.32 -10.53
CA ASN A 127 -7.26 32.67 -9.38
C ASN A 127 -6.42 32.74 -8.10
N TRP A 128 -6.60 33.78 -7.31
CA TRP A 128 -5.97 33.92 -6.00
C TRP A 128 -7.01 33.66 -4.90
N SER A 129 -7.28 32.37 -4.63
CA SER A 129 -8.24 31.98 -3.58
C SER A 129 -7.49 31.77 -2.24
N GLN A 130 -8.19 32.08 -1.13
CA GLN A 130 -7.70 31.92 0.25
C GLN A 130 -8.70 31.10 1.06
N GLU A 131 -9.04 29.90 0.61
CA GLU A 131 -9.92 29.02 1.32
C GLU A 131 -9.32 28.53 2.64
N LYS A 132 -10.17 28.49 3.68
CA LYS A 132 -9.78 27.99 5.00
C LYS A 132 -9.63 26.48 4.96
N GLY A 133 -8.49 25.97 5.38
CA GLY A 133 -8.25 24.57 5.69
C GLY A 133 -8.44 24.26 7.18
N SER A 134 -8.06 23.04 7.55
CA SER A 134 -8.06 22.55 8.93
C SER A 134 -6.67 22.07 9.34
N GLU A 135 -6.43 22.05 10.65
CA GLU A 135 -5.23 21.44 11.23
C GLU A 135 -5.44 19.92 11.43
N LEU A 136 -4.35 19.17 11.42
CA LEU A 136 -4.37 17.75 11.81
C LEU A 136 -4.42 17.59 13.34
N TYR A 137 -3.93 18.58 14.09
CA TYR A 137 -3.83 18.54 15.54
C TYR A 137 -5.18 18.26 16.21
N GLY A 138 -5.20 17.28 17.12
CA GLY A 138 -6.38 16.93 17.92
C GLY A 138 -7.53 16.27 17.15
N LYS A 139 -7.34 15.87 15.89
CA LYS A 139 -8.39 15.20 15.11
C LYS A 139 -8.54 13.73 15.46
N THR A 140 -9.72 13.18 15.19
CA THR A 140 -9.99 11.74 15.26
C THR A 140 -9.63 11.10 13.91
N ILE A 141 -8.70 10.15 13.95
CA ILE A 141 -8.22 9.41 12.79
C ILE A 141 -8.76 7.98 12.84
N GLY A 142 -9.58 7.61 11.88
CA GLY A 142 -10.01 6.23 11.68
C GLY A 142 -8.99 5.47 10.83
N LEU A 143 -8.49 4.36 11.36
CA LEU A 143 -7.60 3.45 10.62
C LEU A 143 -8.36 2.16 10.31
N LEU A 144 -8.53 1.82 9.04
CA LEU A 144 -9.00 0.51 8.65
C LEU A 144 -7.79 -0.40 8.41
N GLY A 145 -7.50 -1.26 9.37
CA GLY A 145 -6.29 -2.08 9.48
C GLY A 145 -5.23 -1.45 10.37
N PHE A 146 -4.82 -2.20 11.40
CA PHE A 146 -3.81 -1.78 12.39
C PHE A 146 -2.54 -2.66 12.33
N GLY A 147 -2.19 -3.07 11.10
CA GLY A 147 -0.97 -3.81 10.79
C GLY A 147 0.26 -2.90 10.64
N ASN A 148 1.26 -3.38 9.86
CA ASN A 148 2.55 -2.69 9.66
C ASN A 148 2.44 -1.21 9.26
N ILE A 149 1.49 -0.86 8.39
CA ILE A 149 1.35 0.51 7.88
C ILE A 149 0.50 1.34 8.83
N GLY A 150 -0.64 0.81 9.30
CA GLY A 150 -1.52 1.51 10.25
C GLY A 150 -0.81 1.90 11.53
N THR A 151 -0.06 0.98 12.15
CA THR A 151 0.75 1.25 13.34
C THR A 151 1.87 2.26 13.06
N LYS A 152 2.51 2.18 11.89
CA LYS A 152 3.55 3.16 11.51
C LYS A 152 2.97 4.55 11.29
N LEU A 153 1.79 4.65 10.66
CA LEU A 153 1.09 5.93 10.50
C LEU A 153 0.69 6.50 11.86
N ALA A 154 0.15 5.67 12.78
CA ALA A 154 -0.14 6.06 14.14
C ALA A 154 1.08 6.72 14.82
N ALA A 155 2.27 6.12 14.65
CA ALA A 155 3.51 6.67 15.16
C ALA A 155 3.88 8.04 14.56
N LEU A 156 3.67 8.22 13.25
CA LEU A 156 3.97 9.50 12.58
C LEU A 156 3.01 10.63 12.96
N ILE A 157 1.75 10.32 13.28
CA ILE A 157 0.73 11.34 13.62
C ILE A 157 0.62 11.62 15.12
N GLN A 158 1.27 10.85 15.96
CA GLN A 158 1.24 11.06 17.42
C GLN A 158 1.62 12.48 17.86
N PRO A 159 2.66 13.14 17.31
CA PRO A 159 2.99 14.51 17.70
C PRO A 159 1.86 15.51 17.48
N PHE A 160 0.89 15.19 16.62
CA PHE A 160 -0.31 16.00 16.38
C PHE A 160 -1.42 15.75 17.42
N LYS A 161 -1.19 14.90 18.44
CA LYS A 161 -2.18 14.60 19.49
C LYS A 161 -3.52 14.11 18.94
N CYS A 162 -3.49 13.34 17.86
CA CYS A 162 -4.67 12.73 17.25
C CYS A 162 -5.23 11.63 18.15
N ASN A 163 -6.56 11.53 18.22
CA ASN A 163 -7.24 10.36 18.73
C ASN A 163 -7.33 9.31 17.62
N ILE A 164 -6.89 8.09 17.86
CA ILE A 164 -6.82 7.02 16.85
C ILE A 164 -7.88 5.98 17.18
N LEU A 165 -8.86 5.84 16.29
CA LEU A 165 -9.81 4.75 16.30
C LEU A 165 -9.42 3.78 15.19
N PHE A 166 -9.27 2.49 15.49
CA PHE A 166 -8.95 1.54 14.44
C PHE A 166 -9.94 0.37 14.40
N PHE A 167 -10.22 -0.10 13.20
CA PHE A 167 -10.90 -1.36 12.96
C PHE A 167 -9.91 -2.37 12.39
N ASP A 168 -9.88 -3.56 12.95
CA ASP A 168 -9.07 -4.68 12.46
C ASP A 168 -9.85 -5.98 12.67
N GLU A 169 -9.66 -6.98 11.79
CA GLU A 169 -10.26 -8.30 11.97
C GLU A 169 -9.72 -9.01 13.21
N ARG A 170 -8.44 -8.80 13.51
CA ARG A 170 -7.83 -9.31 14.73
C ARG A 170 -8.29 -8.46 15.92
N GLU A 171 -8.83 -9.13 16.92
CA GLU A 171 -9.08 -8.50 18.23
C GLU A 171 -7.74 -8.24 18.94
N HIS A 172 -7.55 -7.01 19.37
CA HIS A 172 -6.41 -6.57 20.18
C HIS A 172 -6.88 -6.32 21.60
N THR A 173 -6.28 -7.03 22.54
CA THR A 173 -6.51 -6.72 23.96
C THR A 173 -5.91 -5.36 24.32
N ARG A 174 -6.34 -4.76 25.43
CA ARG A 174 -5.72 -3.53 25.93
C ARG A 174 -4.21 -3.69 26.12
N GLN A 175 -3.75 -4.89 26.53
CA GLN A 175 -2.34 -5.20 26.67
C GLN A 175 -1.62 -5.21 25.32
N ASP A 176 -2.20 -5.82 24.26
CA ASP A 176 -1.61 -5.78 22.90
C ASP A 176 -1.41 -4.33 22.43
N ILE A 177 -2.42 -3.47 22.65
CA ILE A 177 -2.34 -2.04 22.27
C ILE A 177 -1.24 -1.34 23.08
N THR A 178 -1.14 -1.62 24.39
CA THR A 178 -0.11 -1.04 25.26
C THR A 178 1.29 -1.48 24.84
N ASP A 179 1.46 -2.75 24.47
CA ASP A 179 2.74 -3.31 24.03
C ASP A 179 3.17 -2.68 22.69
N ILE A 180 2.25 -2.61 21.71
CA ILE A 180 2.48 -1.92 20.43
C ILE A 180 2.84 -0.45 20.66
N ALA A 181 2.09 0.23 21.51
CA ALA A 181 2.33 1.63 21.84
C ALA A 181 3.70 1.84 22.50
N SER A 182 4.08 0.97 23.43
CA SER A 182 5.39 1.01 24.08
C SER A 182 6.54 0.79 23.08
N GLU A 183 6.42 -0.22 22.20
CA GLU A 183 7.43 -0.50 21.19
C GLU A 183 7.64 0.68 20.23
N LEU A 184 6.56 1.39 19.89
CA LEU A 184 6.57 2.50 18.96
C LEU A 184 6.70 3.88 19.65
N ASN A 185 6.82 3.90 20.98
CA ASN A 185 6.86 5.09 21.81
C ASN A 185 5.61 5.99 21.60
N LEU A 186 4.42 5.37 21.66
CA LEU A 186 3.11 6.01 21.48
C LEU A 186 2.38 6.16 22.83
N ASP A 187 1.44 7.10 22.87
CA ASP A 187 0.48 7.21 23.96
C ASP A 187 -0.69 6.25 23.72
N SER A 188 -0.73 5.14 24.48
CA SER A 188 -1.78 4.13 24.34
C SER A 188 -3.18 4.64 24.70
N GLU A 189 -3.30 5.73 25.48
CA GLU A 189 -4.59 6.31 25.84
C GLU A 189 -5.30 7.00 24.67
N LEU A 190 -4.57 7.29 23.60
CA LEU A 190 -5.11 7.87 22.38
C LEU A 190 -5.42 6.82 21.29
N ILE A 191 -5.31 5.51 21.59
CA ILE A 191 -5.46 4.43 20.62
C ILE A 191 -6.53 3.45 21.09
N HIS A 192 -7.59 3.29 20.30
CA HIS A 192 -8.74 2.46 20.64
C HIS A 192 -9.16 1.58 19.46
N GLN A 193 -9.34 0.27 19.71
CA GLN A 193 -10.01 -0.60 18.74
C GLN A 193 -11.52 -0.44 18.88
N GLU A 194 -12.19 -0.23 17.75
CA GLU A 194 -13.62 0.05 17.69
C GLU A 194 -14.30 -0.74 16.56
N SER A 195 -15.62 -0.79 16.61
CA SER A 195 -16.40 -1.33 15.49
C SER A 195 -16.20 -0.49 14.22
N LEU A 196 -16.36 -1.11 13.05
CA LEU A 196 -16.31 -0.39 11.78
C LEU A 196 -17.25 0.84 11.78
N ASN A 197 -18.47 0.65 12.26
CA ASN A 197 -19.47 1.74 12.32
C ASN A 197 -19.00 2.91 13.21
N THR A 198 -18.41 2.63 14.38
CA THR A 198 -17.85 3.67 15.26
C THR A 198 -16.73 4.43 14.55
N VAL A 199 -15.80 3.70 13.92
CA VAL A 199 -14.68 4.29 13.19
C VAL A 199 -15.20 5.20 12.06
N LEU A 200 -16.20 4.76 11.30
CA LEU A 200 -16.77 5.56 10.20
C LEU A 200 -17.46 6.85 10.70
N ASN A 201 -18.29 6.73 11.74
CA ASN A 201 -19.09 7.87 12.23
C ASN A 201 -18.25 8.95 12.93
N GLU A 202 -17.19 8.54 13.65
CA GLU A 202 -16.46 9.46 14.52
C GLU A 202 -15.22 10.08 13.87
N SER A 203 -14.73 9.50 12.78
CA SER A 203 -13.51 9.95 12.14
C SER A 203 -13.65 11.31 11.46
N ASP A 204 -12.62 12.13 11.57
CA ASP A 204 -12.40 13.33 10.75
C ASP A 204 -11.55 12.98 9.52
N ILE A 205 -10.72 11.94 9.63
CA ILE A 205 -9.90 11.38 8.57
C ILE A 205 -10.04 9.87 8.63
N LEU A 206 -10.31 9.23 7.49
CA LEU A 206 -10.33 7.78 7.34
C LEU A 206 -9.15 7.33 6.49
N SER A 207 -8.24 6.53 7.03
CA SER A 207 -7.09 5.99 6.31
C SER A 207 -7.15 4.47 6.20
N ILE A 208 -7.01 3.96 4.98
CA ILE A 208 -7.25 2.56 4.65
C ILE A 208 -5.92 1.84 4.49
N HIS A 209 -5.75 0.74 5.24
CA HIS A 209 -4.54 -0.10 5.29
C HIS A 209 -4.89 -1.60 5.24
N LEU A 210 -6.07 -1.93 4.70
CA LEU A 210 -6.53 -3.31 4.52
C LEU A 210 -5.97 -3.93 3.24
N PRO A 211 -5.68 -5.24 3.21
CA PRO A 211 -5.44 -5.96 1.98
C PRO A 211 -6.73 -6.06 1.15
N LEU A 212 -6.62 -6.29 -0.16
CA LEU A 212 -7.76 -6.66 -0.98
C LEU A 212 -7.98 -8.18 -0.89
N LEU A 213 -9.07 -8.55 -0.25
CA LEU A 213 -9.56 -9.91 -0.07
C LEU A 213 -11.04 -9.95 -0.46
N PRO A 214 -11.67 -11.13 -0.65
CA PRO A 214 -13.12 -11.21 -0.88
C PRO A 214 -13.95 -10.47 0.17
N GLU A 215 -13.51 -10.50 1.44
CA GLU A 215 -14.19 -9.87 2.58
C GLU A 215 -13.97 -8.36 2.67
N THR A 216 -12.91 -7.84 2.04
CA THR A 216 -12.57 -6.42 2.06
C THR A 216 -12.83 -5.72 0.72
N GLU A 217 -13.21 -6.48 -0.33
CA GLU A 217 -13.62 -5.89 -1.60
C GLU A 217 -14.89 -5.04 -1.39
N ASN A 218 -14.82 -3.76 -1.78
CA ASN A 218 -15.88 -2.78 -1.59
C ASN A 218 -16.39 -2.67 -0.14
N ILE A 219 -15.54 -2.94 0.86
CA ILE A 219 -15.89 -2.77 2.28
C ILE A 219 -16.30 -1.32 2.60
N ILE A 220 -15.82 -0.37 1.82
CA ILE A 220 -16.30 1.02 1.81
C ILE A 220 -17.12 1.24 0.54
N SER A 221 -18.41 1.17 0.70
CA SER A 221 -19.41 1.29 -0.36
C SER A 221 -20.45 2.38 0.02
N ILE A 222 -21.60 2.41 -0.62
CA ILE A 222 -22.59 3.47 -0.42
C ILE A 222 -23.06 3.57 1.04
N ASN A 223 -23.25 2.43 1.72
CA ASN A 223 -23.73 2.41 3.10
C ASN A 223 -22.71 2.95 4.09
N GLU A 224 -21.44 2.64 3.88
CA GLU A 224 -20.30 3.07 4.69
C GLU A 224 -20.00 4.56 4.43
N LEU A 225 -20.00 4.98 3.16
CA LEU A 225 -19.81 6.38 2.79
C LEU A 225 -20.89 7.29 3.39
N ASN A 226 -22.14 6.83 3.47
CA ASN A 226 -23.25 7.60 4.08
C ASN A 226 -23.13 7.75 5.60
N GLN A 227 -22.26 7.00 6.26
CA GLN A 227 -21.97 7.14 7.69
C GLN A 227 -20.87 8.16 7.97
N LEU A 228 -20.11 8.57 6.95
CA LEU A 228 -19.00 9.48 7.12
C LEU A 228 -19.47 10.92 7.32
N LYS A 229 -18.64 11.70 8.01
CA LYS A 229 -18.87 13.15 8.13
C LYS A 229 -18.83 13.83 6.76
N PRO A 230 -19.65 14.87 6.49
CA PRO A 230 -19.68 15.54 5.18
C PRO A 230 -18.37 16.24 4.76
N ASN A 231 -17.45 16.43 5.70
CA ASN A 231 -16.14 17.04 5.49
C ASN A 231 -14.97 16.07 5.75
N ILE A 232 -15.24 14.78 5.64
CA ILE A 232 -14.25 13.70 5.84
C ILE A 232 -13.08 13.83 4.87
N CYS A 233 -11.90 13.42 5.33
CA CYS A 233 -10.72 13.20 4.48
C CYS A 233 -10.47 11.70 4.37
N ILE A 234 -10.61 11.12 3.16
CA ILE A 234 -10.47 9.67 2.91
C ILE A 234 -9.13 9.41 2.22
N ILE A 235 -8.31 8.53 2.79
CA ILE A 235 -6.97 8.20 2.27
C ILE A 235 -6.90 6.71 1.95
N ASN A 236 -6.50 6.38 0.72
CA ASN A 236 -6.25 5.00 0.33
C ASN A 236 -4.87 4.83 -0.30
N THR A 237 -3.94 4.28 0.48
CA THR A 237 -2.60 3.87 0.04
C THR A 237 -2.43 2.34 0.15
N ALA A 238 -3.54 1.60 0.26
CA ALA A 238 -3.55 0.16 0.47
C ALA A 238 -3.72 -0.62 -0.84
N ARG A 239 -4.97 -0.77 -1.31
CA ARG A 239 -5.32 -1.45 -2.57
C ARG A 239 -6.53 -0.78 -3.22
N GLY A 240 -6.54 -0.76 -4.56
CA GLY A 240 -7.75 -0.49 -5.33
C GLY A 240 -8.79 -1.57 -5.10
N GLY A 241 -10.08 -1.24 -5.23
CA GLY A 241 -11.18 -2.16 -4.99
C GLY A 241 -11.61 -2.33 -3.52
N VAL A 242 -10.85 -1.83 -2.55
CA VAL A 242 -11.29 -1.79 -1.14
C VAL A 242 -12.37 -0.73 -0.94
N VAL A 243 -12.27 0.38 -1.64
CA VAL A 243 -13.31 1.40 -1.75
C VAL A 243 -14.02 1.25 -3.10
N ASN A 244 -15.34 1.30 -3.11
CA ASN A 244 -16.10 1.35 -4.35
C ASN A 244 -15.93 2.75 -4.98
N GLU A 245 -15.22 2.81 -6.11
CA GLU A 245 -14.82 4.08 -6.74
C GLU A 245 -16.01 4.84 -7.34
N ASP A 246 -17.04 4.14 -7.85
CA ASP A 246 -18.25 4.78 -8.39
C ASP A 246 -19.09 5.41 -7.27
N HIS A 247 -19.23 4.74 -6.14
CA HIS A 247 -19.91 5.26 -4.98
C HIS A 247 -19.14 6.43 -4.35
N LEU A 248 -17.79 6.33 -4.29
CA LEU A 248 -16.93 7.42 -3.84
C LEU A 248 -17.08 8.66 -4.72
N HIS A 249 -17.09 8.46 -6.06
CA HIS A 249 -17.31 9.56 -7.02
C HIS A 249 -18.63 10.31 -6.71
N SER A 250 -19.72 9.56 -6.56
CA SER A 250 -21.03 10.12 -6.23
C SER A 250 -21.05 10.84 -4.87
N PHE A 251 -20.38 10.25 -3.88
CA PHE A 251 -20.23 10.83 -2.55
C PHE A 251 -19.46 12.16 -2.58
N LEU A 252 -18.34 12.23 -3.30
CA LEU A 252 -17.54 13.46 -3.40
C LEU A 252 -18.26 14.59 -4.13
N ILE A 253 -19.08 14.29 -5.14
CA ILE A 253 -19.94 15.29 -5.79
C ILE A 253 -20.96 15.87 -4.79
N SER A 254 -21.58 15.00 -3.98
CA SER A 254 -22.59 15.39 -3.01
C SER A 254 -22.01 16.11 -1.78
N ASN A 255 -20.72 15.91 -1.51
CA ASN A 255 -20.00 16.45 -0.35
C ASN A 255 -18.74 17.24 -0.78
N PRO A 256 -18.89 18.46 -1.31
CA PRO A 256 -17.76 19.23 -1.87
C PRO A 256 -16.69 19.62 -0.84
N ASN A 257 -17.01 19.53 0.46
CA ASN A 257 -16.04 19.74 1.55
C ASN A 257 -15.29 18.47 1.96
N ALA A 258 -15.73 17.29 1.49
CA ALA A 258 -14.95 16.07 1.65
C ALA A 258 -13.76 16.09 0.71
N PHE A 259 -12.73 15.31 1.04
CA PHE A 259 -11.56 15.11 0.22
C PHE A 259 -11.22 13.62 0.15
N ALA A 260 -10.78 13.14 -1.01
CA ALA A 260 -10.18 11.82 -1.10
C ALA A 260 -8.78 11.90 -1.74
N GLY A 261 -7.80 11.24 -1.10
CA GLY A 261 -6.42 11.12 -1.56
C GLY A 261 -6.04 9.66 -1.78
N PHE A 262 -5.86 9.24 -3.04
CA PHE A 262 -5.63 7.83 -3.39
C PHE A 262 -4.31 7.62 -4.13
N ASP A 263 -3.62 6.53 -3.80
CA ASP A 263 -2.43 6.06 -4.51
C ASP A 263 -2.71 4.80 -5.35
N VAL A 264 -3.86 4.16 -5.16
CA VAL A 264 -4.21 2.85 -5.73
C VAL A 264 -5.64 2.85 -6.28
N TYR A 265 -5.86 2.07 -7.35
CA TYR A 265 -7.13 2.04 -8.08
C TYR A 265 -7.52 0.61 -8.44
N LYS A 266 -8.82 0.37 -8.64
CA LYS A 266 -9.35 -0.94 -9.05
C LYS A 266 -8.75 -1.40 -10.38
N GLU A 267 -8.59 -0.46 -11.32
CA GLU A 267 -7.92 -0.71 -12.59
C GLU A 267 -6.69 0.20 -12.69
N GLU A 268 -5.53 -0.39 -12.91
CA GLU A 268 -4.26 0.33 -13.10
C GLU A 268 -3.59 -0.07 -14.44
N PRO A 269 -3.14 0.90 -15.24
CA PRO A 269 -3.09 2.36 -15.03
C PRO A 269 -4.47 3.05 -15.10
N ALA A 270 -4.79 3.89 -14.11
CA ALA A 270 -6.10 4.51 -13.91
C ALA A 270 -6.32 5.81 -14.71
N LEU A 271 -5.72 5.98 -15.90
CA LEU A 271 -5.67 7.24 -16.65
C LEU A 271 -7.03 7.83 -17.03
N LYS A 272 -8.09 7.02 -17.04
CA LYS A 272 -9.46 7.45 -17.40
C LYS A 272 -10.43 7.38 -16.22
N ASN A 273 -9.91 7.27 -15.01
CA ASN A 273 -10.76 7.16 -13.83
C ASN A 273 -11.53 8.48 -13.62
N PRO A 274 -12.88 8.44 -13.50
CA PRO A 274 -13.71 9.63 -13.33
C PRO A 274 -13.36 10.45 -12.09
N LEU A 275 -12.81 9.84 -11.04
CA LEU A 275 -12.38 10.53 -9.83
C LEU A 275 -11.40 11.68 -10.12
N PHE A 276 -10.55 11.56 -11.13
CA PHE A 276 -9.59 12.61 -11.50
C PHE A 276 -10.23 13.88 -12.07
N THR A 277 -11.52 13.87 -12.35
CA THR A 277 -12.26 15.08 -12.81
C THR A 277 -12.74 15.93 -11.64
N LEU A 278 -12.67 15.42 -10.40
CA LEU A 278 -13.21 16.09 -9.22
C LEU A 278 -12.16 17.00 -8.55
N PRO A 279 -12.50 18.23 -8.17
CA PRO A 279 -11.57 19.17 -7.54
C PRO A 279 -11.18 18.77 -6.11
N ASN A 280 -11.98 17.93 -5.46
CA ASN A 280 -11.77 17.41 -4.10
C ASN A 280 -11.22 15.96 -4.10
N PHE A 281 -10.65 15.52 -5.23
CA PHE A 281 -9.92 14.26 -5.35
C PHE A 281 -8.46 14.51 -5.76
N PHE A 282 -7.54 13.84 -5.10
CA PHE A 282 -6.12 13.88 -5.44
C PHE A 282 -5.58 12.47 -5.60
N GLY A 283 -5.00 12.16 -6.75
CA GLY A 283 -4.47 10.83 -7.06
C GLY A 283 -2.99 10.82 -7.35
N THR A 284 -2.34 9.74 -6.95
CA THR A 284 -0.96 9.39 -7.32
C THR A 284 -0.92 8.02 -8.02
N SER A 285 0.16 7.72 -8.72
CA SER A 285 0.26 6.56 -9.64
C SER A 285 0.89 5.34 -8.99
N HIS A 286 0.31 4.84 -7.90
CA HIS A 286 0.74 3.66 -7.12
C HIS A 286 2.25 3.76 -6.79
N ARG A 287 2.61 4.84 -6.12
CA ARG A 287 4.01 5.21 -5.85
C ARG A 287 4.40 5.25 -4.38
N SER A 288 3.53 4.87 -3.48
CA SER A 288 3.76 4.96 -2.02
C SER A 288 5.06 4.29 -1.56
N SER A 289 5.48 3.22 -2.24
CA SER A 289 6.75 2.52 -1.97
C SER A 289 7.96 3.07 -2.74
N LEU A 290 7.77 4.01 -3.69
CA LEU A 290 8.80 4.47 -4.61
C LEU A 290 9.65 5.61 -4.00
N THR A 291 10.23 5.37 -2.84
CA THR A 291 11.31 6.17 -2.28
C THR A 291 12.65 5.44 -2.44
N ASN A 292 13.77 6.14 -2.41
CA ASN A 292 15.10 5.50 -2.48
C ASN A 292 15.27 4.46 -1.36
N GLU A 293 14.84 4.80 -0.16
CA GLU A 293 14.90 3.96 1.03
C GLU A 293 13.96 2.77 0.91
N GLY A 294 12.72 2.99 0.47
CA GLY A 294 11.72 1.93 0.27
C GLY A 294 12.16 0.93 -0.80
N ILE A 295 12.66 1.42 -1.94
CA ILE A 295 13.20 0.60 -3.02
C ILE A 295 14.37 -0.26 -2.53
N ASN A 296 15.33 0.35 -1.81
CA ASN A 296 16.49 -0.36 -1.29
C ASN A 296 16.07 -1.38 -0.21
N SER A 297 15.17 -1.03 0.70
CA SER A 297 14.68 -1.95 1.74
C SER A 297 13.96 -3.16 1.14
N MET A 298 13.06 -2.94 0.16
CA MET A 298 12.40 -4.04 -0.57
C MET A 298 13.41 -4.91 -1.33
N GLY A 299 14.42 -4.27 -1.94
CA GLY A 299 15.47 -4.98 -2.68
C GLY A 299 16.35 -5.84 -1.79
N MET A 300 16.79 -5.30 -0.66
CA MET A 300 17.56 -6.06 0.33
C MET A 300 16.75 -7.22 0.92
N ALA A 301 15.47 -7.00 1.24
CA ALA A 301 14.58 -8.07 1.69
C ALA A 301 14.45 -9.18 0.62
N ALA A 302 14.36 -8.81 -0.66
CA ALA A 302 14.29 -9.78 -1.75
C ALA A 302 15.62 -10.54 -1.94
N ILE A 303 16.77 -9.91 -1.74
CA ILE A 303 18.08 -10.59 -1.76
C ILE A 303 18.17 -11.58 -0.60
N ASN A 304 17.83 -11.14 0.61
CA ASN A 304 17.83 -12.00 1.80
C ASN A 304 16.90 -13.20 1.61
N GLY A 305 15.71 -12.98 1.08
CA GLY A 305 14.70 -14.02 0.84
C GLY A 305 15.10 -15.11 -0.16
N LEU A 306 16.19 -14.93 -0.93
CA LEU A 306 16.75 -16.03 -1.74
C LEU A 306 17.38 -17.13 -0.88
N ASP A 307 17.81 -16.81 0.33
CA ASP A 307 18.46 -17.72 1.26
C ASP A 307 17.59 -17.95 2.50
N ASP A 308 17.01 -16.87 3.07
CA ASP A 308 16.07 -16.89 4.18
C ASP A 308 14.63 -17.05 3.67
N ASN A 309 14.27 -18.26 3.29
CA ASN A 309 12.98 -18.56 2.65
C ASN A 309 12.22 -19.65 3.42
N ILE A 310 10.89 -19.66 3.27
CA ILE A 310 10.02 -20.59 3.97
C ILE A 310 9.20 -21.42 2.97
N TYR A 311 8.78 -22.62 3.38
CA TYR A 311 7.72 -23.34 2.71
C TYR A 311 6.39 -22.63 2.95
N ILE A 312 5.56 -22.56 1.92
CA ILE A 312 4.23 -21.99 2.00
C ILE A 312 3.35 -22.99 2.76
N THR A 313 2.85 -22.61 3.91
CA THR A 313 2.00 -23.42 4.79
C THR A 313 0.53 -23.39 4.35
#